data_4fadc519132d4e6e631a3edabf6c7e73
#
_entry.id   4fadc519132d4e6e631a3edabf6c7e73
#
_cell.length_a   1.000
_cell.length_b   1.000
_cell.length_c   1.000
_cell.angle_alpha   90.00
_cell.angle_beta   90.00
_cell.angle_gamma   90.00
#
_symmetry.space_group_name_H-M   'P 1'
#
loop_
_entity.id
_entity.type
_entity.pdbx_description
1 polymer ?
#
loop_
_entity_poly.entity_id
_entity_poly.type
_entity_poly.pdbx_seq_one_letter_code
_entity_poly.pdbx_strand_id
1 'polypeptide(L)'
;MDNFRVIYRILRYIERSMDCEEFDEEHFTAACFGVTETRFFYLLAALVADGYVVGIRCEEVASGRYVVLISPQLTLAGMEYLAENTMMKKAYRLAKGIKDITPGA
;
A
#
# COMPACT_ATOMS: atom_id res chain seq x y z
N MET A 1 1.99 6.91 14.48
CA MET A 1 1.82 6.62 13.05
C MET A 1 0.73 5.58 12.85
N ASP A 2 -0.22 5.88 12.01
CA ASP A 2 -1.34 4.98 11.73
C ASP A 2 -0.93 3.98 10.66
N ASN A 3 -0.78 2.72 11.04
CA ASN A 3 -0.37 1.65 10.13
C ASN A 3 -1.36 1.47 8.96
N PHE A 4 -2.66 1.62 9.22
CA PHE A 4 -3.67 1.44 8.17
C PHE A 4 -3.60 2.54 7.13
N ARG A 5 -3.25 3.76 7.53
CA ARG A 5 -3.04 4.84 6.58
C ARG A 5 -1.82 4.55 5.68
N VAL A 6 -0.75 4.04 6.27
CA VAL A 6 0.46 3.68 5.52
C VAL A 6 0.15 2.54 4.55
N ILE A 7 -0.54 1.51 5.02
CA ILE A 7 -0.96 0.38 4.19
C ILE A 7 -1.81 0.86 3.01
N TYR A 8 -2.77 1.73 3.27
CA TYR A 8 -3.60 2.30 2.21
C TYR A 8 -2.75 3.00 1.15
N ARG A 9 -1.78 3.80 1.58
CA ARG A 9 -0.90 4.53 0.66
C ARG A 9 -0.02 3.58 -0.14
N ILE A 10 0.49 2.53 0.49
CA ILE A 10 1.30 1.52 -0.19
C ILE A 10 0.47 0.82 -1.26
N LEU A 11 -0.74 0.39 -0.92
CA LEU A 11 -1.61 -0.30 -1.86
C LEU A 11 -2.02 0.62 -3.01
N ARG A 12 -2.31 1.90 -2.74
CA ARG A 12 -2.62 2.87 -3.79
C ARG A 12 -1.44 3.07 -4.74
N TYR A 13 -0.24 3.11 -4.19
CA TYR A 13 0.96 3.25 -5.01
C TYR A 13 1.11 2.07 -5.96
N ILE A 14 0.96 0.84 -5.43
CA ILE A 14 1.05 -0.36 -6.24
C ILE A 14 -0.06 -0.40 -7.29
N GLU A 15 -1.29 -0.03 -6.92
CA GLU A 15 -2.41 0.02 -7.86
C GLU A 15 -2.10 0.93 -9.05
N ARG A 16 -1.60 2.12 -8.77
CA ARG A 16 -1.26 3.08 -9.84
C ARG A 16 -0.12 2.56 -10.71
N SER A 17 0.82 1.84 -10.11
CA SER A 17 1.95 1.30 -10.86
C SER A 17 1.53 0.22 -11.85
N MET A 18 0.37 -0.40 -11.63
CA MET A 18 -0.13 -1.44 -12.54
C MET A 18 -0.55 -0.88 -13.90
N ASP A 19 -0.72 0.42 -14.01
CA ASP A 19 -1.00 1.09 -15.27
C ASP A 19 0.27 1.52 -16.01
N CYS A 20 1.43 1.31 -15.39
CA CYS A 20 2.73 1.70 -15.94
C CYS A 20 3.48 0.48 -16.45
N GLU A 21 4.30 0.66 -17.48
CA GLU A 21 5.11 -0.44 -18.00
C GLU A 21 6.19 -0.87 -17.02
N GLU A 22 6.74 0.10 -16.29
CA GLU A 22 7.79 -0.16 -15.30
C GLU A 22 7.36 0.34 -13.94
N PHE A 23 7.72 -0.43 -12.90
CA PHE A 23 7.47 -0.03 -11.52
C PHE A 23 8.53 1.00 -11.10
N ASP A 24 8.07 2.12 -10.57
CA ASP A 24 8.96 3.17 -10.03
C ASP A 24 9.46 2.75 -8.66
N GLU A 25 10.65 2.15 -8.63
CA GLU A 25 11.27 1.70 -7.39
C GLU A 25 11.86 2.85 -6.59
N GLU A 26 12.26 3.92 -7.26
CA GLU A 26 12.93 5.05 -6.64
C GLU A 26 12.07 5.70 -5.56
N HIS A 27 10.77 5.81 -5.79
CA HIS A 27 9.83 6.42 -4.85
C HIS A 27 9.11 5.39 -3.97
N PHE A 28 9.44 4.12 -4.10
CA PHE A 28 8.85 3.07 -3.27
C PHE A 28 9.79 2.75 -2.10
N THR A 29 9.91 3.70 -1.19
CA THR A 29 10.84 3.63 -0.06
C THR A 29 10.15 3.98 1.24
N ALA A 30 10.72 3.52 2.34
CA ALA A 30 10.21 3.83 3.68
C ALA A 30 10.06 5.34 3.89
N ALA A 31 11.04 6.12 3.45
CA ALA A 31 11.03 7.57 3.61
C ALA A 31 9.84 8.20 2.88
N CYS A 32 9.53 7.73 1.68
CA CYS A 32 8.40 8.25 0.91
C CYS A 32 7.06 7.97 1.57
N PHE A 33 6.97 6.93 2.38
CA PHE A 33 5.74 6.59 3.11
C PHE A 33 5.77 7.06 4.56
N GLY A 34 6.84 7.75 4.97
CA GLY A 34 6.93 8.34 6.30
C GLY A 34 7.09 7.35 7.44
N VAL A 35 7.74 6.22 7.19
CA VAL A 35 7.98 5.18 8.19
C VAL A 35 9.45 4.80 8.22
N THR A 36 9.85 4.07 9.26
CA THR A 36 11.19 3.52 9.33
C THR A 36 11.35 2.37 8.33
N GLU A 37 12.58 2.07 7.96
CA GLU A 37 12.85 0.94 7.07
C GLU A 37 12.39 -0.37 7.68
N THR A 38 12.57 -0.53 8.98
CA THR A 38 12.11 -1.72 9.70
C THR A 38 10.60 -1.89 9.60
N ARG A 39 9.85 -0.81 9.85
CA ARG A 39 8.39 -0.86 9.77
C ARG A 39 7.93 -1.11 8.32
N PHE A 40 8.54 -0.46 7.37
CA PHE A 40 8.22 -0.63 5.96
C PHE A 40 8.37 -2.09 5.54
N PHE A 41 9.49 -2.71 5.94
CA PHE A 41 9.74 -4.11 5.66
C PHE A 41 8.61 -5.00 6.23
N TYR A 42 8.26 -4.81 7.50
CA TYR A 42 7.25 -5.66 8.13
C TYR A 42 5.84 -5.43 7.60
N LEU A 43 5.52 -4.20 7.19
CA LEU A 43 4.24 -3.94 6.54
C LEU A 43 4.16 -4.63 5.18
N LEU A 44 5.22 -4.55 4.38
CA LEU A 44 5.28 -5.25 3.10
C LEU A 44 5.20 -6.76 3.29
N ALA A 45 5.95 -7.29 4.25
CA ALA A 45 5.92 -8.72 4.54
C ALA A 45 4.52 -9.19 4.94
N ALA A 46 3.81 -8.41 5.75
CA ALA A 46 2.45 -8.73 6.15
C ALA A 46 1.49 -8.70 4.97
N LEU A 47 1.61 -7.70 4.10
CA LEU A 47 0.76 -7.58 2.92
C LEU A 47 0.94 -8.76 1.96
N VAL A 48 2.19 -9.22 1.80
CA VAL A 48 2.48 -10.39 0.97
C VAL A 48 1.95 -11.67 1.64
N ALA A 49 2.20 -11.83 2.94
CA ALA A 49 1.79 -13.02 3.67
C ALA A 49 0.27 -13.17 3.70
N ASP A 50 -0.45 -12.06 3.84
CA ASP A 50 -1.92 -12.08 3.90
C ASP A 50 -2.57 -12.08 2.52
N GLY A 51 -1.77 -12.09 1.46
CA GLY A 51 -2.28 -12.24 0.11
C GLY A 51 -2.88 -10.98 -0.51
N TYR A 52 -2.49 -9.79 -0.04
CA TYR A 52 -2.95 -8.54 -0.64
C TYR A 52 -2.06 -8.07 -1.79
N VAL A 53 -0.81 -8.48 -1.78
CA VAL A 53 0.20 -8.07 -2.76
C VAL A 53 0.99 -9.29 -3.21
N VAL A 54 1.33 -9.33 -4.49
CA VAL A 54 2.24 -10.34 -5.06
C VAL A 54 3.37 -9.63 -5.79
N GLY A 55 4.41 -10.39 -6.15
CA GLY A 55 5.54 -9.84 -6.90
C GLY A 55 6.53 -9.08 -6.05
N ILE A 56 6.43 -9.19 -4.73
CA ILE A 56 7.40 -8.66 -3.79
C ILE A 56 7.86 -9.81 -2.90
N ARG A 57 9.17 -9.92 -2.72
CA ARG A 57 9.74 -10.91 -1.83
C ARG A 57 10.45 -10.21 -0.69
N CYS A 58 10.09 -10.55 0.55
CA CYS A 58 10.70 -10.00 1.75
C CYS A 58 11.48 -11.13 2.43
N GLU A 59 12.78 -10.90 2.62
CA GLU A 59 13.67 -11.91 3.22
C GLU A 59 14.37 -11.30 4.43
N GLU A 60 14.39 -12.04 5.54
CA GLU A 60 15.13 -11.68 6.72
C GLU A 60 16.14 -12.78 6.99
N VAL A 61 17.42 -12.46 6.89
CA VAL A 61 18.52 -13.37 7.10
C VAL A 61 19.52 -12.78 8.10
N ALA A 62 20.54 -13.55 8.45
CA ALA A 62 21.52 -13.10 9.45
C ALA A 62 22.19 -11.78 9.10
N SER A 63 22.40 -11.52 7.80
CA SER A 63 23.05 -10.30 7.33
C SER A 63 22.12 -9.09 7.21
N GLY A 64 20.80 -9.28 7.37
CA GLY A 64 19.85 -8.17 7.31
C GLY A 64 18.53 -8.54 6.68
N ARG A 65 17.75 -7.49 6.37
CA ARG A 65 16.42 -7.62 5.74
C ARG A 65 16.50 -7.09 4.32
N TYR A 66 15.91 -7.83 3.39
CA TYR A 66 15.95 -7.48 1.99
C TYR A 66 14.55 -7.53 1.39
N VAL A 67 14.25 -6.52 0.57
CA VAL A 67 13.01 -6.47 -0.21
C VAL A 67 13.41 -6.58 -1.68
N VAL A 68 12.86 -7.58 -2.36
CA VAL A 68 13.11 -7.77 -3.79
C VAL A 68 11.81 -7.49 -4.54
N LEU A 69 11.85 -6.49 -5.42
CA LEU A 69 10.71 -6.10 -6.22
C LEU A 69 10.81 -6.80 -7.57
N ILE A 70 9.98 -7.80 -7.78
CA ILE A 70 9.98 -8.58 -9.02
C ILE A 70 8.97 -7.98 -9.99
N SER A 71 7.72 -7.93 -9.58
CA SER A 71 6.64 -7.34 -10.36
C SER A 71 5.48 -7.04 -9.40
N PRO A 72 5.60 -5.97 -8.62
CA PRO A 72 4.58 -5.67 -7.60
C PRO A 72 3.20 -5.45 -8.21
N GLN A 73 2.22 -6.20 -7.70
CA GLN A 73 0.84 -6.09 -8.14
C GLN A 73 -0.09 -6.35 -6.97
N LEU A 74 -1.29 -5.76 -7.02
CA LEU A 74 -2.33 -6.09 -6.08
C LEU A 74 -2.99 -7.40 -6.50
N THR A 75 -3.38 -8.19 -5.50
CA THR A 75 -4.29 -9.31 -5.73
C THR A 75 -5.72 -8.80 -5.75
N LEU A 76 -6.67 -9.65 -6.09
CA LEU A 76 -8.08 -9.27 -5.99
C LEU A 76 -8.44 -8.90 -4.55
N ALA A 77 -7.87 -9.60 -3.55
CA ALA A 77 -8.09 -9.27 -2.15
C ALA A 77 -7.52 -7.87 -1.82
N GLY A 78 -6.37 -7.53 -2.38
CA GLY A 78 -5.78 -6.20 -2.20
C GLY A 78 -6.63 -5.10 -2.81
N MET A 79 -7.17 -5.33 -4.00
CA MET A 79 -8.07 -4.39 -4.66
C MET A 79 -9.35 -4.20 -3.87
N GLU A 80 -9.91 -5.29 -3.35
CA GLU A 80 -11.13 -5.24 -2.53
C GLU A 80 -10.89 -4.45 -1.24
N TYR A 81 -9.78 -4.73 -0.55
CA TYR A 81 -9.41 -3.99 0.64
C TYR A 81 -9.33 -2.48 0.35
N LEU A 82 -8.68 -2.13 -0.74
CA LEU A 82 -8.49 -0.74 -1.13
C LEU A 82 -9.82 -0.06 -1.43
N ALA A 83 -10.71 -0.74 -2.15
CA ALA A 83 -12.04 -0.22 -2.47
C ALA A 83 -12.87 0.02 -1.20
N GLU A 84 -12.88 -0.95 -0.28
CA GLU A 84 -13.61 -0.82 0.98
C GLU A 84 -13.11 0.34 1.82
N ASN A 85 -11.80 0.52 1.91
CA ASN A 85 -11.22 1.60 2.68
C ASN A 85 -11.47 2.97 2.05
N THR A 86 -11.52 3.03 0.73
CA THR A 86 -11.88 4.27 0.03
C THR A 86 -13.32 4.66 0.33
N MET A 87 -14.23 3.69 0.29
CA MET A 87 -15.64 3.93 0.61
C MET A 87 -15.84 4.34 2.06
N MET A 88 -15.11 3.70 2.98
CA MET A 88 -15.18 4.04 4.40
C MET A 88 -14.70 5.46 4.64
N LYS A 89 -13.66 5.91 3.96
CA LYS A 89 -13.18 7.29 4.05
C LYS A 89 -14.25 8.27 3.62
N LYS A 90 -14.95 7.99 2.52
CA LYS A 90 -16.03 8.84 2.03
C LYS A 90 -17.18 8.91 3.04
N ALA A 91 -17.59 7.77 3.56
CA ALA A 91 -18.63 7.69 4.55
C ALA A 91 -18.29 8.48 5.81
N TYR A 92 -17.04 8.35 6.27
CA TYR A 92 -16.56 9.09 7.42
C TYR A 92 -16.62 10.59 7.20
N ARG A 93 -16.19 11.06 6.03
CA ARG A 93 -16.24 12.49 5.70
C ARG A 93 -17.66 13.02 5.68
N LEU A 94 -18.58 12.27 5.10
CA LEU A 94 -19.99 12.66 5.06
C LEU A 94 -20.58 12.73 6.47
N ALA A 95 -20.28 11.76 7.32
CA ALA A 95 -20.76 11.74 8.70
C ALA A 95 -20.22 12.91 9.51
N LYS A 96 -19.03 13.40 9.19
CA LYS A 96 -18.43 14.55 9.85
C LYS A 96 -18.91 15.89 9.28
N GLY A 97 -19.79 15.87 8.29
CA GLY A 97 -20.26 17.08 7.65
C GLY A 97 -19.25 17.75 6.74
N ILE A 98 -18.19 17.06 6.40
CA ILE A 98 -17.21 17.56 5.45
C ILE A 98 -17.80 17.40 4.07
N LYS A 99 -18.00 18.51 3.37
CA LYS A 99 -18.49 18.45 2.01
C LYS A 99 -17.43 17.90 1.10
N ASP A 100 -17.70 16.73 0.58
CA ASP A 100 -16.90 16.19 -0.49
C ASP A 100 -17.41 16.81 -1.78
N ILE A 101 -16.68 17.78 -2.28
CA ILE A 101 -17.07 18.52 -3.48
C ILE A 101 -16.57 17.84 -4.77
N THR A 102 -16.05 16.63 -4.64
CA THR A 102 -15.63 15.89 -5.82
C THR A 102 -16.85 15.20 -6.43
N PRO A 103 -17.33 15.66 -7.59
CA PRO A 103 -18.50 15.04 -8.21
C PRO A 103 -18.21 13.59 -8.57
N GLY A 104 -19.16 12.72 -8.33
CA GLY A 104 -19.03 11.31 -8.62
C GLY A 104 -18.10 10.55 -7.70
N ALA A 105 -17.69 11.17 -6.66
CA ALA A 105 -16.88 10.50 -5.66
C ALA A 105 -17.72 9.55 -4.82
#